data_84b3cdec8390403857294ade5b53b753
#
_entry.id   84b3cdec8390403857294ade5b53b753
#
_cell.length_a   1.000
_cell.length_b   1.000
_cell.length_c   1.000
_cell.angle_alpha   90.00
_cell.angle_beta   90.00
_cell.angle_gamma   90.00
#
_symmetry.space_group_name_H-M   'P 1'
#
loop_
_entity.id
_entity.type
_entity.pdbx_description
1 polymer ?
#
loop_
_entity_poly.entity_id
_entity_poly.type
_entity_poly.pdbx_seq_one_letter_code
_entity_poly.pdbx_strand_id
1 'polypeptide(L)'
;MIDERELAIHPIVQESVQHNARTISNIRSLTASLFGVAAGTLGLESLPGFIFYMLGTVLVSTLIYLLKTESNPKAYFFRPYQTLNLTAVSEYKFSDDLSLYQNLPSLSSSVKMLEARLEQAQLLKKVVDAIKDLVQDCNFDCNDSGIALQAMDNSHVALVSMMLKSESFSPFRCDRNIALGINLTSLQKVLRCAQNEDILTLKAEDAPDVVNMVFESADSDRLSEYDIKLMDIDQEHLGIPDTEYAATINMPSSEFQRICRDLTALSESVSIECTKEGVKFACNGDIGSGAVTLRSHTDVEKPDRNVEINLSEPVALTFSLKYLVNFCKASGLSDSVRLCLSNEVPLLVEYALSNNSYLRFYLAPKIGDEE
;
A
#
# COMPACT_ATOMS: atom_id res chain seq x y z
N MET A 1 -0.81 9.86 30.54
CA MET A 1 -0.19 8.54 30.78
C MET A 1 -1.31 7.62 31.21
N ILE A 2 -1.63 6.60 30.43
CA ILE A 2 -2.66 5.60 30.77
C ILE A 2 -1.96 4.62 31.72
N ASP A 3 -2.56 4.34 32.87
CA ASP A 3 -1.99 3.43 33.85
C ASP A 3 -2.02 2.00 33.29
N GLU A 4 -0.86 1.36 33.13
CA GLU A 4 -0.74 -0.02 32.61
C GLU A 4 -1.52 -1.04 33.43
N ARG A 5 -1.80 -0.74 34.70
CA ARG A 5 -2.62 -1.59 35.58
C ARG A 5 -4.11 -1.53 35.26
N GLU A 6 -4.63 -0.36 34.84
CA GLU A 6 -6.02 -0.23 34.36
C GLU A 6 -6.27 -0.95 33.05
N LEU A 7 -5.28 -0.94 32.12
CA LEU A 7 -5.34 -1.66 30.85
C LEU A 7 -5.37 -3.19 31.02
N ALA A 8 -4.73 -3.72 32.08
CA ALA A 8 -4.75 -5.15 32.36
C ALA A 8 -6.12 -5.64 32.89
N ILE A 9 -6.91 -4.75 33.49
CA ILE A 9 -8.25 -5.06 34.03
C ILE A 9 -9.35 -4.84 32.98
N HIS A 10 -9.18 -3.82 32.13
CA HIS A 10 -10.11 -3.49 31.04
C HIS A 10 -9.34 -3.19 29.74
N PRO A 11 -8.97 -4.22 28.97
CA PRO A 11 -8.25 -4.02 27.70
C PRO A 11 -9.14 -3.26 26.72
N ILE A 12 -8.67 -2.10 26.24
CA ILE A 12 -9.33 -1.35 25.17
C ILE A 12 -8.95 -2.02 23.85
N VAL A 13 -9.90 -2.72 23.25
CA VAL A 13 -9.73 -3.39 21.94
C VAL A 13 -9.85 -2.35 20.81
N GLN A 14 -8.87 -2.30 19.94
CA GLN A 14 -8.79 -1.31 18.85
C GLN A 14 -10.01 -1.35 17.91
N GLU A 15 -10.51 -2.54 17.59
CA GLU A 15 -11.73 -2.73 16.80
C GLU A 15 -12.98 -2.11 17.46
N SER A 16 -13.12 -2.28 18.78
CA SER A 16 -14.23 -1.69 19.54
C SER A 16 -14.15 -0.17 19.54
N VAL A 17 -12.95 0.41 19.57
CA VAL A 17 -12.75 1.87 19.49
C VAL A 17 -13.12 2.39 18.11
N GLN A 18 -12.74 1.70 17.04
CA GLN A 18 -13.12 2.06 15.66
C GLN A 18 -14.63 1.94 15.45
N HIS A 19 -15.25 0.85 15.92
CA HIS A 19 -16.70 0.67 15.85
C HIS A 19 -17.45 1.81 16.59
N ASN A 20 -16.98 2.16 17.79
CA ASN A 20 -17.56 3.25 18.57
C ASN A 20 -17.40 4.61 17.87
N ALA A 21 -16.24 4.87 17.27
CA ALA A 21 -15.98 6.09 16.50
C ALA A 21 -16.90 6.20 15.27
N ARG A 22 -17.05 5.12 14.48
CA ARG A 22 -17.98 5.04 13.34
C ARG A 22 -19.42 5.27 13.79
N THR A 23 -19.84 4.65 14.89
CA THR A 23 -21.20 4.82 15.43
C THR A 23 -21.47 6.26 15.83
N ILE A 24 -20.52 6.95 16.46
CA ILE A 24 -20.66 8.36 16.81
C ILE A 24 -20.71 9.25 15.57
N SER A 25 -19.87 8.99 14.57
CA SER A 25 -19.86 9.70 13.30
C SER A 25 -21.23 9.59 12.61
N ASN A 26 -21.78 8.39 12.52
CA ASN A 26 -23.09 8.16 11.91
C ASN A 26 -24.22 8.87 12.68
N ILE A 27 -24.21 8.85 14.01
CA ILE A 27 -25.20 9.57 14.84
C ILE A 27 -25.11 11.08 14.55
N ARG A 28 -23.91 11.63 14.45
CA ARG A 28 -23.69 13.04 14.18
C ARG A 28 -24.13 13.46 12.79
N SER A 29 -23.79 12.70 11.75
CA SER A 29 -24.22 12.99 10.38
C SER A 29 -25.74 12.97 10.25
N LEU A 30 -26.41 11.99 10.85
CA LEU A 30 -27.88 11.93 10.85
C LEU A 30 -28.50 13.11 11.61
N THR A 31 -27.95 13.45 12.77
CA THR A 31 -28.48 14.56 13.59
C THR A 31 -28.18 15.92 12.96
N ALA A 32 -27.04 16.12 12.32
CA ALA A 32 -26.71 17.32 11.56
C ALA A 32 -27.73 17.56 10.43
N SER A 33 -28.03 16.51 9.66
CA SER A 33 -29.06 16.58 8.61
C SER A 33 -30.44 16.91 9.16
N LEU A 34 -30.83 16.32 10.28
CA LEU A 34 -32.12 16.61 10.95
C LEU A 34 -32.18 18.06 11.42
N PHE A 35 -31.14 18.58 12.06
CA PHE A 35 -31.11 19.98 12.50
C PHE A 35 -31.08 20.95 11.33
N GLY A 36 -30.41 20.61 10.22
CA GLY A 36 -30.43 21.39 8.99
C GLY A 36 -31.85 21.50 8.40
N VAL A 37 -32.56 20.38 8.27
CA VAL A 37 -33.95 20.35 7.80
C VAL A 37 -34.88 21.10 8.77
N ALA A 38 -34.71 20.90 10.07
CA ALA A 38 -35.50 21.58 11.07
C ALA A 38 -35.30 23.11 11.05
N ALA A 39 -34.08 23.58 10.90
CA ALA A 39 -33.75 24.99 10.74
C ALA A 39 -34.41 25.59 9.48
N GLY A 40 -34.34 24.85 8.35
CA GLY A 40 -34.99 25.26 7.10
C GLY A 40 -36.53 25.33 7.20
N THR A 41 -37.18 24.34 7.85
CA THR A 41 -38.64 24.34 8.06
C THR A 41 -39.10 25.43 9.02
N LEU A 42 -38.25 25.81 9.99
CA LEU A 42 -38.55 26.93 10.93
C LEU A 42 -38.22 28.30 10.33
N GLY A 43 -37.68 28.37 9.11
CA GLY A 43 -37.31 29.62 8.46
C GLY A 43 -36.14 30.34 9.17
N LEU A 44 -35.27 29.60 9.86
CA LEU A 44 -34.11 30.17 10.56
C LEU A 44 -32.99 30.39 9.58
N GLU A 45 -32.86 31.64 9.12
CA GLU A 45 -31.81 32.03 8.17
C GLU A 45 -30.57 32.57 8.89
N SER A 46 -29.37 32.38 8.28
CA SER A 46 -28.15 33.01 8.73
C SER A 46 -27.75 32.65 10.19
N LEU A 47 -27.50 33.65 11.04
CA LEU A 47 -27.05 33.50 12.42
C LEU A 47 -27.98 32.68 13.33
N PRO A 48 -29.32 32.87 13.33
CA PRO A 48 -30.23 32.03 14.12
C PRO A 48 -30.18 30.54 13.75
N GLY A 49 -30.05 30.22 12.45
CA GLY A 49 -29.91 28.82 11.99
C GLY A 49 -28.58 28.19 12.46
N PHE A 50 -27.49 28.95 12.43
CA PHE A 50 -26.21 28.52 12.95
C PHE A 50 -26.23 28.26 14.48
N ILE A 51 -26.83 29.18 15.25
CA ILE A 51 -26.98 29.02 16.71
C ILE A 51 -27.82 27.77 17.02
N PHE A 52 -28.91 27.57 16.30
CA PHE A 52 -29.77 26.39 16.46
C PHE A 52 -29.01 25.08 16.20
N TYR A 53 -28.24 25.04 15.12
CA TYR A 53 -27.36 23.89 14.80
C TYR A 53 -26.33 23.65 15.89
N MET A 54 -25.63 24.69 16.35
CA MET A 54 -24.64 24.59 17.43
C MET A 54 -25.23 24.06 18.72
N LEU A 55 -26.41 24.55 19.14
CA LEU A 55 -27.12 24.03 20.31
C LEU A 55 -27.50 22.56 20.14
N GLY A 56 -27.95 22.16 18.95
CA GLY A 56 -28.26 20.79 18.61
C GLY A 56 -27.05 19.85 18.73
N THR A 57 -25.92 20.27 18.22
CA THR A 57 -24.67 19.46 18.27
C THR A 57 -24.14 19.32 19.72
N VAL A 58 -24.27 20.37 20.53
CA VAL A 58 -23.91 20.31 21.97
C VAL A 58 -24.86 19.35 22.71
N LEU A 59 -26.15 19.41 22.43
CA LEU A 59 -27.15 18.52 23.02
C LEU A 59 -26.84 17.05 22.68
N VAL A 60 -26.60 16.74 21.42
CA VAL A 60 -26.28 15.37 20.99
C VAL A 60 -24.97 14.89 21.63
N SER A 61 -23.93 15.73 21.68
CA SER A 61 -22.67 15.38 22.34
C SER A 61 -22.85 15.10 23.83
N THR A 62 -23.69 15.87 24.50
CA THR A 62 -24.00 15.66 25.91
C THR A 62 -24.79 14.37 26.13
N LEU A 63 -25.75 14.07 25.26
CA LEU A 63 -26.52 12.82 25.32
C LEU A 63 -25.62 11.59 25.10
N ILE A 64 -24.70 11.65 24.13
CA ILE A 64 -23.72 10.57 23.89
C ILE A 64 -22.86 10.38 25.15
N TYR A 65 -22.37 11.48 25.75
CA TYR A 65 -21.56 11.43 26.97
C TYR A 65 -22.33 10.78 28.15
N LEU A 66 -23.59 11.16 28.37
CA LEU A 66 -24.37 10.65 29.49
C LEU A 66 -24.91 9.24 29.29
N LEU A 67 -25.45 8.95 28.09
CA LEU A 67 -26.20 7.72 27.84
C LEU A 67 -25.35 6.58 27.25
N LYS A 68 -24.37 6.89 26.42
CA LYS A 68 -23.56 5.85 25.76
C LYS A 68 -22.23 5.57 26.46
N THR A 69 -21.61 6.57 27.08
CA THR A 69 -20.33 6.39 27.77
C THR A 69 -20.47 6.33 29.30
N GLU A 70 -21.68 6.34 29.82
CA GLU A 70 -21.99 6.29 31.25
C GLU A 70 -21.11 7.28 32.08
N SER A 71 -20.85 8.45 31.50
CA SER A 71 -19.95 9.49 32.02
C SER A 71 -18.47 9.09 32.16
N ASN A 72 -18.06 7.95 31.58
CA ASN A 72 -16.68 7.51 31.56
C ASN A 72 -16.14 7.27 30.13
N PRO A 73 -15.93 8.33 29.33
CA PRO A 73 -15.51 8.19 27.93
C PRO A 73 -14.11 7.59 27.75
N LYS A 74 -13.26 7.59 28.78
CA LYS A 74 -11.92 6.99 28.73
C LYS A 74 -11.95 5.46 28.55
N ALA A 75 -13.03 4.81 28.96
CA ALA A 75 -13.20 3.37 28.78
C ALA A 75 -13.55 2.95 27.34
N TYR A 76 -13.99 3.91 26.51
CA TYR A 76 -14.50 3.65 25.16
C TYR A 76 -13.61 4.22 24.06
N PHE A 77 -12.69 5.18 24.36
CA PHE A 77 -11.87 5.88 23.37
C PHE A 77 -10.47 6.19 23.90
N PHE A 78 -9.46 6.07 23.04
CA PHE A 78 -8.08 6.46 23.35
C PHE A 78 -7.91 7.97 23.58
N ARG A 79 -8.70 8.80 22.90
CA ARG A 79 -8.68 10.27 23.02
C ARG A 79 -10.10 10.84 23.11
N PRO A 80 -10.79 10.64 24.25
CA PRO A 80 -12.22 10.90 24.36
C PRO A 80 -12.63 12.36 24.14
N TYR A 81 -11.79 13.31 24.50
CA TYR A 81 -12.13 14.73 24.37
C TYR A 81 -11.99 15.28 22.95
N GLN A 82 -11.14 14.69 22.10
CA GLN A 82 -11.03 15.06 20.69
C GLN A 82 -12.18 14.48 19.85
N THR A 83 -12.59 13.26 20.16
CA THR A 83 -13.69 12.59 19.44
C THR A 83 -15.05 13.23 19.73
N LEU A 84 -15.23 13.83 20.91
CA LEU A 84 -16.49 14.44 21.31
C LEU A 84 -16.64 15.93 20.93
N ASN A 85 -15.56 16.67 20.69
CA ASN A 85 -15.60 18.13 20.59
C ASN A 85 -15.29 18.77 19.22
N LEU A 86 -14.80 18.11 18.21
CA LEU A 86 -14.14 18.80 17.09
C LEU A 86 -14.80 18.67 15.71
N THR A 87 -15.82 17.88 15.52
CA THR A 87 -16.46 17.74 14.19
C THR A 87 -17.71 18.61 13.97
N ALA A 88 -18.13 19.40 14.93
CA ALA A 88 -19.34 20.19 14.84
C ALA A 88 -19.23 21.42 13.90
N VAL A 89 -18.03 21.86 13.57
CA VAL A 89 -17.82 23.11 12.79
C VAL A 89 -17.55 22.83 11.30
N SER A 90 -17.11 21.63 10.93
CA SER A 90 -16.72 21.31 9.55
C SER A 90 -17.87 20.87 8.63
N GLU A 91 -19.05 20.53 9.17
CA GLU A 91 -20.15 19.96 8.36
C GLU A 91 -21.21 20.98 7.90
N TYR A 92 -21.12 22.25 8.31
CA TYR A 92 -22.07 23.26 7.86
C TYR A 92 -21.65 23.86 6.52
N LYS A 93 -22.19 23.35 5.41
CA LYS A 93 -22.12 24.01 4.10
C LYS A 93 -23.11 25.17 4.08
N PHE A 94 -22.59 26.38 4.22
CA PHE A 94 -23.33 27.61 3.99
C PHE A 94 -23.70 27.71 2.50
N SER A 95 -24.99 27.86 2.19
CA SER A 95 -25.43 28.24 0.85
C SER A 95 -25.06 29.70 0.60
N ASP A 96 -24.41 29.90 -0.50
CA ASP A 96 -23.94 31.09 -1.14
C ASP A 96 -24.60 32.44 -0.78
N ASP A 97 -24.00 33.16 0.18
CA ASP A 97 -24.03 34.61 0.16
C ASP A 97 -22.66 35.15 0.67
N LEU A 98 -21.73 35.27 -0.28
CA LEU A 98 -20.30 35.40 -0.02
C LEU A 98 -19.82 36.87 -0.03
N SER A 99 -20.71 37.85 0.19
CA SER A 99 -20.33 39.25 0.08
C SER A 99 -19.80 39.93 1.35
N LEU A 100 -19.86 39.27 2.51
CA LEU A 100 -19.51 39.86 3.81
C LEU A 100 -18.19 39.37 4.44
N TYR A 101 -17.48 38.41 3.81
CA TYR A 101 -16.28 37.83 4.40
C TYR A 101 -14.99 38.01 3.59
N GLN A 102 -14.87 39.10 2.83
CA GLN A 102 -13.65 39.38 2.05
C GLN A 102 -12.41 39.78 2.88
N ASN A 103 -12.48 39.85 4.20
CA ASN A 103 -11.39 40.28 5.07
C ASN A 103 -11.00 39.35 6.21
N LEU A 104 -11.40 38.06 6.18
CA LEU A 104 -10.77 37.05 7.08
C LEU A 104 -9.64 36.35 6.31
N PRO A 105 -8.45 36.20 6.91
CA PRO A 105 -7.41 35.40 6.27
C PRO A 105 -7.93 34.00 6.07
N SER A 106 -7.84 33.50 4.85
CA SER A 106 -8.27 32.18 4.43
C SER A 106 -7.57 31.10 5.28
N LEU A 107 -8.25 30.61 6.30
CA LEU A 107 -7.93 29.37 7.02
C LEU A 107 -8.50 28.16 6.27
N SER A 108 -8.38 28.13 4.97
CA SER A 108 -8.51 26.89 4.19
C SER A 108 -7.13 26.40 3.79
N SER A 109 -6.28 26.11 4.77
CA SER A 109 -5.30 25.07 4.52
C SER A 109 -6.08 23.75 4.57
N SER A 110 -6.47 23.23 3.43
CA SER A 110 -6.77 21.80 3.31
C SER A 110 -5.57 21.08 3.94
N VAL A 111 -5.78 20.42 5.06
CA VAL A 111 -4.74 19.66 5.73
C VAL A 111 -4.45 18.49 4.80
N LYS A 112 -3.54 18.70 3.86
CA LYS A 112 -3.04 17.65 3.00
C LYS A 112 -2.28 16.70 3.89
N MET A 113 -2.76 15.47 4.02
CA MET A 113 -2.14 14.47 4.87
C MET A 113 -1.02 13.71 4.18
N LEU A 114 -1.18 13.48 2.88
CA LEU A 114 -0.19 12.84 2.03
C LEU A 114 0.12 13.74 0.86
N GLU A 115 1.40 13.98 0.64
CA GLU A 115 1.94 14.55 -0.60
C GLU A 115 3.24 13.81 -0.94
N ALA A 116 3.22 13.02 -2.02
CA ALA A 116 4.35 12.22 -2.46
C ALA A 116 4.62 12.52 -3.93
N ARG A 117 5.76 13.14 -4.24
CA ARG A 117 6.13 13.55 -5.59
C ARG A 117 7.28 12.70 -6.10
N LEU A 118 7.03 11.97 -7.18
CA LEU A 118 8.02 11.22 -7.96
C LEU A 118 8.48 12.07 -9.14
N GLU A 119 9.78 12.15 -9.34
CA GLU A 119 10.36 12.88 -10.48
C GLU A 119 10.06 12.21 -11.83
N GLN A 120 9.77 10.91 -11.81
CA GLN A 120 9.39 10.13 -12.99
C GLN A 120 8.24 9.18 -12.65
N ALA A 121 7.14 9.30 -13.37
CA ALA A 121 5.99 8.40 -13.26
C ALA A 121 6.34 6.94 -13.62
N GLN A 122 7.42 6.74 -14.39
CA GLN A 122 7.89 5.45 -14.87
C GLN A 122 8.08 4.43 -13.73
N LEU A 123 8.57 4.86 -12.56
CA LEU A 123 8.80 3.97 -11.43
C LEU A 123 7.51 3.30 -10.99
N LEU A 124 6.48 4.10 -10.69
CA LEU A 124 5.18 3.57 -10.25
C LEU A 124 4.46 2.78 -11.38
N LYS A 125 4.59 3.21 -12.64
CA LYS A 125 4.06 2.47 -13.79
C LYS A 125 4.63 1.06 -13.87
N LYS A 126 5.96 0.92 -13.79
CA LYS A 126 6.64 -0.38 -13.87
C LYS A 126 6.30 -1.26 -12.65
N VAL A 127 6.21 -0.69 -11.46
CA VAL A 127 5.80 -1.42 -10.25
C VAL A 127 4.39 -1.98 -10.42
N VAL A 128 3.42 -1.13 -10.79
CA VAL A 128 2.03 -1.57 -10.99
C VAL A 128 1.91 -2.60 -12.11
N ASP A 129 2.64 -2.43 -13.21
CA ASP A 129 2.66 -3.41 -14.30
C ASP A 129 3.23 -4.77 -13.86
N ALA A 130 4.18 -4.78 -12.94
CA ALA A 130 4.78 -6.01 -12.42
C ALA A 130 3.83 -6.81 -11.51
N ILE A 131 2.97 -6.12 -10.74
CA ILE A 131 2.17 -6.76 -9.67
C ILE A 131 0.69 -6.97 -10.01
N LYS A 132 0.10 -6.21 -10.93
CA LYS A 132 -1.34 -6.21 -11.25
C LYS A 132 -1.91 -7.55 -11.73
N ASP A 133 -1.08 -8.43 -12.27
CA ASP A 133 -1.50 -9.76 -12.72
C ASP A 133 -1.40 -10.82 -11.61
N LEU A 134 -0.85 -10.46 -10.46
CA LEU A 134 -0.79 -11.28 -9.25
C LEU A 134 -1.85 -10.85 -8.24
N VAL A 135 -2.01 -9.54 -8.07
CA VAL A 135 -2.91 -8.93 -7.09
C VAL A 135 -3.83 -7.94 -7.81
N GLN A 136 -5.13 -8.03 -7.52
CA GLN A 136 -6.12 -7.14 -8.15
C GLN A 136 -6.36 -5.87 -7.33
N ASP A 137 -6.54 -6.02 -6.03
CA ASP A 137 -6.84 -4.94 -5.10
C ASP A 137 -5.85 -5.00 -3.93
N CYS A 138 -5.30 -3.86 -3.53
CA CYS A 138 -4.34 -3.81 -2.42
C CYS A 138 -4.32 -2.43 -1.74
N ASN A 139 -3.83 -2.41 -0.51
CA ASN A 139 -3.58 -1.18 0.23
C ASN A 139 -2.17 -0.65 -0.08
N PHE A 140 -2.08 0.64 -0.34
CA PHE A 140 -0.83 1.39 -0.29
C PHE A 140 -0.77 2.05 1.09
N ASP A 141 0.07 1.52 1.96
CA ASP A 141 0.25 2.00 3.32
C ASP A 141 1.29 3.11 3.34
N CYS A 142 0.80 4.32 3.54
CA CYS A 142 1.63 5.52 3.56
C CYS A 142 1.94 5.91 5.00
N ASN A 143 3.21 6.13 5.31
CA ASN A 143 3.70 6.59 6.60
C ASN A 143 4.92 7.51 6.41
N ASP A 144 5.55 7.95 7.49
CA ASP A 144 6.74 8.80 7.47
C ASP A 144 7.96 8.19 6.76
N SER A 145 8.03 6.85 6.71
CA SER A 145 9.13 6.12 6.07
C SER A 145 8.95 5.98 4.55
N GLY A 146 7.74 6.21 4.03
CA GLY A 146 7.43 6.10 2.62
C GLY A 146 6.09 5.43 2.34
N ILE A 147 6.00 4.73 1.21
CA ILE A 147 4.82 4.00 0.76
C ILE A 147 5.14 2.52 0.71
N ALA A 148 4.44 1.72 1.50
CA ALA A 148 4.56 0.28 1.55
C ALA A 148 3.32 -0.39 0.93
N LEU A 149 3.49 -1.61 0.44
CA LEU A 149 2.42 -2.48 -0.03
C LEU A 149 2.77 -3.91 0.35
N GLN A 150 1.81 -4.64 0.90
CA GLN A 150 1.93 -6.08 1.09
C GLN A 150 0.61 -6.71 0.69
N ALA A 151 0.63 -7.67 -0.23
CA ALA A 151 -0.59 -8.34 -0.67
C ALA A 151 -0.32 -9.77 -1.11
N MET A 152 -1.24 -10.68 -0.80
CA MET A 152 -1.22 -12.06 -1.29
C MET A 152 -2.01 -12.18 -2.59
N ASP A 153 -1.61 -13.15 -3.40
CA ASP A 153 -2.43 -13.56 -4.53
C ASP A 153 -3.71 -14.29 -4.06
N ASN A 154 -4.70 -14.42 -4.93
CA ASN A 154 -5.98 -15.05 -4.61
C ASN A 154 -5.86 -16.52 -4.19
N SER A 155 -4.76 -17.18 -4.52
CA SER A 155 -4.50 -18.59 -4.19
C SER A 155 -3.72 -18.74 -2.88
N HIS A 156 -3.29 -17.65 -2.25
CA HIS A 156 -2.44 -17.60 -1.07
C HIS A 156 -1.09 -18.36 -1.22
N VAL A 157 -0.60 -18.44 -2.46
CA VAL A 157 0.67 -19.10 -2.81
C VAL A 157 1.81 -18.10 -2.94
N ALA A 158 1.51 -16.88 -3.38
CA ALA A 158 2.49 -15.82 -3.57
C ALA A 158 2.13 -14.57 -2.74
N LEU A 159 3.16 -13.94 -2.17
CA LEU A 159 3.05 -12.66 -1.49
C LEU A 159 3.91 -11.64 -2.22
N VAL A 160 3.36 -10.46 -2.46
CA VAL A 160 4.08 -9.29 -2.95
C VAL A 160 4.33 -8.34 -1.80
N SER A 161 5.55 -7.85 -1.66
CA SER A 161 5.93 -6.82 -0.71
C SER A 161 6.74 -5.74 -1.43
N MET A 162 6.30 -4.52 -1.34
CA MET A 162 6.96 -3.36 -1.92
C MET A 162 7.22 -2.32 -0.82
N MET A 163 8.35 -1.65 -0.90
CA MET A 163 8.65 -0.48 -0.12
C MET A 163 9.27 0.60 -1.00
N LEU A 164 8.59 1.70 -1.18
CA LEU A 164 9.14 2.92 -1.75
C LEU A 164 9.47 3.87 -0.59
N LYS A 165 10.76 4.02 -0.31
CA LYS A 165 11.25 4.88 0.77
C LYS A 165 10.94 6.35 0.50
N SER A 166 10.77 7.14 1.56
CA SER A 166 10.55 8.58 1.48
C SER A 166 11.60 9.32 0.65
N GLU A 167 12.86 8.82 0.64
CA GLU A 167 13.94 9.37 -0.18
C GLU A 167 13.75 9.18 -1.69
N SER A 168 12.81 8.32 -2.11
CA SER A 168 12.45 8.15 -3.52
C SER A 168 11.52 9.24 -4.04
N PHE A 169 11.02 10.09 -3.15
CA PHE A 169 10.09 11.18 -3.46
C PHE A 169 10.73 12.54 -3.17
N SER A 170 10.34 13.57 -3.90
CA SER A 170 10.86 14.94 -3.73
C SER A 170 9.79 15.99 -4.07
N PRO A 171 9.03 16.50 -3.08
CA PRO A 171 9.03 16.16 -1.64
C PRO A 171 8.21 14.91 -1.29
N PHE A 172 8.41 14.40 -0.05
CA PHE A 172 7.54 13.44 0.62
C PHE A 172 7.01 14.03 1.92
N ARG A 173 5.72 13.96 2.13
CA ARG A 173 5.07 14.34 3.36
C ARG A 173 3.92 13.39 3.65
N CYS A 174 3.92 12.79 4.82
CA CYS A 174 2.84 11.97 5.33
C CYS A 174 2.67 12.29 6.81
N ASP A 175 1.61 13.02 7.17
CA ASP A 175 1.44 13.52 8.54
C ASP A 175 0.89 12.45 9.49
N ARG A 176 0.27 11.39 8.95
CA ARG A 176 -0.26 10.22 9.68
C ARG A 176 -0.23 8.99 8.80
N ASN A 177 -0.27 7.82 9.44
CA ASN A 177 -0.43 6.57 8.71
C ASN A 177 -1.79 6.52 8.03
N ILE A 178 -1.79 6.26 6.73
CA ILE A 178 -2.97 6.22 5.89
C ILE A 178 -2.87 5.01 4.95
N ALA A 179 -3.93 4.24 4.85
CA ALA A 179 -4.04 3.14 3.90
C ALA A 179 -4.92 3.57 2.72
N LEU A 180 -4.39 3.49 1.52
CA LEU A 180 -5.09 3.79 0.29
C LEU A 180 -5.44 2.47 -0.42
N GLY A 181 -6.67 2.00 -0.26
CA GLY A 181 -7.17 0.80 -0.94
C GLY A 181 -7.44 1.08 -2.41
N ILE A 182 -6.68 0.48 -3.30
CA ILE A 182 -6.71 0.80 -4.73
C ILE A 182 -6.84 -0.48 -5.58
N ASN A 183 -7.73 -0.43 -6.58
CA ASN A 183 -7.74 -1.43 -7.64
C ASN A 183 -6.61 -1.16 -8.65
N LEU A 184 -5.67 -2.11 -8.76
CA LEU A 184 -4.46 -1.96 -9.59
C LEU A 184 -4.75 -1.82 -11.08
N THR A 185 -5.83 -2.43 -11.58
CA THR A 185 -6.25 -2.27 -12.98
C THR A 185 -6.72 -0.85 -13.27
N SER A 186 -7.43 -0.24 -12.33
CA SER A 186 -7.88 1.16 -12.42
C SER A 186 -6.69 2.11 -12.32
N LEU A 187 -5.78 1.87 -11.38
CA LEU A 187 -4.54 2.64 -11.23
C LEU A 187 -3.69 2.58 -12.51
N GLN A 188 -3.54 1.38 -13.10
CA GLN A 188 -2.80 1.22 -14.36
C GLN A 188 -3.40 2.05 -15.50
N LYS A 189 -4.75 2.09 -15.62
CA LYS A 189 -5.41 2.88 -16.66
C LYS A 189 -5.06 4.37 -16.54
N VAL A 190 -5.04 4.90 -15.33
CA VAL A 190 -4.65 6.29 -15.08
C VAL A 190 -3.16 6.51 -15.34
N LEU A 191 -2.30 5.62 -14.84
CA LEU A 191 -0.85 5.71 -15.06
C LEU A 191 -0.47 5.65 -16.55
N ARG A 192 -1.25 4.96 -17.39
CA ARG A 192 -1.04 4.94 -18.86
C ARG A 192 -1.30 6.29 -19.53
N CYS A 193 -2.06 7.19 -18.90
CA CYS A 193 -2.30 8.53 -19.44
C CYS A 193 -1.07 9.44 -19.33
N ALA A 194 -0.11 9.08 -18.45
CA ALA A 194 1.14 9.79 -18.26
C ALA A 194 2.25 9.29 -19.17
N GLN A 195 3.22 10.15 -19.50
CA GLN A 195 4.49 9.76 -20.09
C GLN A 195 5.43 9.19 -19.02
N ASN A 196 6.52 8.56 -19.42
CA ASN A 196 7.45 7.96 -18.45
C ASN A 196 8.21 9.02 -17.65
N GLU A 197 8.52 10.11 -18.30
CA GLU A 197 9.30 11.24 -17.80
C GLU A 197 8.45 12.26 -17.05
N ASP A 198 7.10 12.14 -17.11
CA ASP A 198 6.20 13.04 -16.38
C ASP A 198 6.45 12.91 -14.86
N ILE A 199 6.38 14.05 -14.19
CA ILE A 199 6.42 14.11 -12.73
C ILE A 199 5.05 13.69 -12.21
N LEU A 200 5.03 12.78 -11.25
CA LEU A 200 3.80 12.30 -10.61
C LEU A 200 3.73 12.78 -9.16
N THR A 201 2.66 13.49 -8.81
CA THR A 201 2.37 13.83 -7.42
C THR A 201 1.10 13.12 -6.96
N LEU A 202 1.22 12.33 -5.90
CA LEU A 202 0.11 11.70 -5.20
C LEU A 202 -0.32 12.60 -4.04
N LYS A 203 -1.61 12.86 -3.92
CA LYS A 203 -2.18 13.65 -2.83
C LYS A 203 -3.38 12.94 -2.24
N ALA A 204 -3.47 12.91 -0.92
CA ALA A 204 -4.64 12.43 -0.21
C ALA A 204 -4.91 13.26 1.05
N GLU A 205 -6.18 13.39 1.41
CA GLU A 205 -6.63 14.08 2.60
C GLU A 205 -6.73 13.12 3.81
N ASP A 206 -7.20 13.61 4.95
CA ASP A 206 -7.51 12.77 6.11
C ASP A 206 -8.78 11.95 5.83
N ALA A 207 -8.71 10.61 5.98
CA ALA A 207 -9.78 9.67 5.64
C ALA A 207 -10.30 9.85 4.19
N PRO A 208 -9.43 9.64 3.17
CA PRO A 208 -9.76 9.98 1.80
C PRO A 208 -10.73 8.98 1.17
N ASP A 209 -11.72 9.48 0.44
CA ASP A 209 -12.54 8.67 -0.49
C ASP A 209 -11.87 8.54 -1.87
N VAL A 210 -10.89 9.41 -2.15
CA VAL A 210 -10.17 9.46 -3.41
C VAL A 210 -8.68 9.74 -3.18
N VAL A 211 -7.83 9.23 -4.05
CA VAL A 211 -6.45 9.67 -4.21
C VAL A 211 -6.34 10.51 -5.45
N ASN A 212 -5.81 11.72 -5.30
CA ASN A 212 -5.56 12.64 -6.38
C ASN A 212 -4.17 12.40 -6.96
N MET A 213 -4.09 12.24 -8.28
CA MET A 213 -2.87 12.00 -9.04
C MET A 213 -2.66 13.15 -10.02
N VAL A 214 -1.61 13.91 -9.82
CA VAL A 214 -1.23 15.04 -10.68
C VAL A 214 -0.01 14.65 -11.50
N PHE A 215 -0.11 14.75 -12.83
CA PHE A 215 0.99 14.55 -13.75
C PHE A 215 1.39 15.88 -14.37
N GLU A 216 2.65 16.26 -14.16
CA GLU A 216 3.28 17.44 -14.77
C GLU A 216 4.20 16.95 -15.88
N SER A 217 3.96 17.44 -17.12
CA SER A 217 4.80 17.04 -18.24
C SER A 217 6.17 17.70 -18.13
N ALA A 218 7.24 16.92 -18.38
CA ALA A 218 8.60 17.44 -18.41
C ALA A 218 8.88 18.34 -19.62
N ASP A 219 8.18 18.11 -20.75
CA ASP A 219 8.48 18.75 -22.04
C ASP A 219 7.47 19.83 -22.45
N SER A 220 6.37 19.99 -21.72
CA SER A 220 5.29 20.92 -22.08
C SER A 220 4.60 21.46 -20.83
N ASP A 221 3.92 22.62 -20.96
CA ASP A 221 3.10 23.21 -19.88
C ASP A 221 1.81 22.41 -19.62
N ARG A 222 1.82 21.10 -19.84
CA ARG A 222 0.66 20.23 -19.62
C ARG A 222 0.63 19.73 -18.18
N LEU A 223 -0.45 20.04 -17.50
CA LEU A 223 -0.85 19.45 -16.23
C LEU A 223 -2.08 18.55 -16.44
N SER A 224 -2.05 17.36 -15.92
CA SER A 224 -3.19 16.44 -15.94
C SER A 224 -3.48 15.95 -14.53
N GLU A 225 -4.73 15.96 -14.14
CA GLU A 225 -5.18 15.62 -12.80
C GLU A 225 -6.26 14.55 -12.88
N TYR A 226 -6.15 13.54 -12.05
CA TYR A 226 -7.06 12.39 -11.99
C TYR A 226 -7.35 12.02 -10.55
N ASP A 227 -8.62 11.77 -10.26
CA ASP A 227 -9.07 11.26 -8.98
C ASP A 227 -9.42 9.78 -9.12
N ILE A 228 -8.76 8.93 -8.33
CA ILE A 228 -9.07 7.49 -8.24
C ILE A 228 -9.87 7.27 -6.96
N LYS A 229 -11.06 6.68 -7.09
CA LYS A 229 -11.86 6.27 -5.95
C LYS A 229 -11.15 5.17 -5.17
N LEU A 230 -11.06 5.35 -3.89
CA LEU A 230 -10.52 4.35 -2.97
C LEU A 230 -11.60 3.36 -2.54
N MET A 231 -11.18 2.23 -2.08
CA MET A 231 -12.02 1.17 -1.52
C MET A 231 -11.50 0.78 -0.15
N ASP A 232 -12.39 0.33 0.72
CA ASP A 232 -12.03 -0.22 2.02
C ASP A 232 -11.61 -1.68 1.81
N ILE A 233 -10.33 -1.97 1.98
CA ILE A 233 -9.76 -3.31 1.83
C ILE A 233 -9.32 -3.77 3.20
N ASP A 234 -9.99 -4.80 3.71
CA ASP A 234 -9.56 -5.48 4.93
C ASP A 234 -8.39 -6.42 4.57
N GLN A 235 -7.20 -6.05 4.99
CA GLN A 235 -5.97 -6.76 4.64
C GLN A 235 -5.17 -7.09 5.89
N GLU A 236 -4.85 -8.36 6.06
CA GLU A 236 -3.92 -8.82 7.09
C GLU A 236 -2.48 -8.50 6.70
N HIS A 237 -1.75 -7.82 7.58
CA HIS A 237 -0.32 -7.67 7.45
C HIS A 237 0.39 -8.88 8.01
N LEU A 238 1.07 -9.61 7.14
CA LEU A 238 1.89 -10.74 7.54
C LEU A 238 3.24 -10.26 8.05
N GLY A 239 3.58 -10.61 9.27
CA GLY A 239 4.93 -10.44 9.79
C GLY A 239 5.88 -11.36 9.04
N ILE A 240 6.73 -10.81 8.16
CA ILE A 240 7.78 -11.60 7.48
C ILE A 240 8.98 -11.63 8.43
N PRO A 241 9.35 -12.80 8.97
CA PRO A 241 10.50 -12.90 9.86
C PRO A 241 11.80 -12.64 9.08
N ASP A 242 12.78 -12.07 9.75
CA ASP A 242 14.15 -12.04 9.23
C ASP A 242 14.68 -13.47 9.20
N THR A 243 14.88 -13.99 8.00
CA THR A 243 15.30 -15.37 7.78
C THR A 243 16.72 -15.39 7.23
N GLU A 244 17.60 -16.20 7.83
CA GLU A 244 18.88 -16.55 7.23
C GLU A 244 18.65 -17.62 6.14
N TYR A 245 18.88 -17.25 4.89
CA TYR A 245 18.69 -18.15 3.76
C TYR A 245 19.90 -19.04 3.54
N ALA A 246 19.67 -20.32 3.23
CA ALA A 246 20.71 -21.30 2.94
C ALA A 246 21.48 -20.98 1.64
N ALA A 247 20.82 -20.40 0.66
CA ALA A 247 21.41 -19.97 -0.59
C ALA A 247 20.91 -18.59 -1.00
N THR A 248 21.83 -17.71 -1.43
CA THR A 248 21.51 -16.40 -2.01
C THR A 248 22.21 -16.28 -3.36
N ILE A 249 21.46 -16.00 -4.40
CA ILE A 249 21.92 -15.89 -5.78
C ILE A 249 21.62 -14.48 -6.27
N ASN A 250 22.65 -13.71 -6.64
CA ASN A 250 22.52 -12.46 -7.35
C ASN A 250 22.84 -12.70 -8.82
N MET A 251 21.94 -12.36 -9.72
CA MET A 251 22.10 -12.58 -11.14
C MET A 251 21.43 -11.47 -11.96
N PRO A 252 21.75 -11.32 -13.26
CA PRO A 252 21.07 -10.40 -14.14
C PRO A 252 19.57 -10.70 -14.23
N SER A 253 18.73 -9.68 -14.07
CA SER A 253 17.26 -9.84 -14.13
C SER A 253 16.78 -10.31 -15.51
N SER A 254 17.48 -9.90 -16.57
CA SER A 254 17.22 -10.34 -17.96
C SER A 254 17.50 -11.83 -18.17
N GLU A 255 18.54 -12.36 -17.52
CA GLU A 255 18.89 -13.79 -17.62
C GLU A 255 17.89 -14.65 -16.85
N PHE A 256 17.50 -14.22 -15.63
CA PHE A 256 16.43 -14.88 -14.89
C PHE A 256 15.12 -14.91 -15.67
N GLN A 257 14.73 -13.78 -16.29
CA GLN A 257 13.55 -13.69 -17.14
C GLN A 257 13.64 -14.66 -18.33
N ARG A 258 14.80 -14.74 -18.97
CA ARG A 258 15.04 -15.65 -20.10
C ARG A 258 14.88 -17.11 -19.68
N ILE A 259 15.51 -17.50 -18.55
CA ILE A 259 15.42 -18.87 -18.03
C ILE A 259 13.95 -19.25 -17.73
N CYS A 260 13.23 -18.43 -17.01
CA CYS A 260 11.82 -18.68 -16.68
C CYS A 260 10.95 -18.81 -17.93
N ARG A 261 11.14 -17.92 -18.92
CA ARG A 261 10.39 -17.97 -20.19
C ARG A 261 10.72 -19.23 -20.98
N ASP A 262 11.98 -19.60 -21.09
CA ASP A 262 12.41 -20.73 -21.91
C ASP A 262 11.95 -22.06 -21.27
N LEU A 263 12.00 -22.20 -19.94
CA LEU A 263 11.53 -23.39 -19.23
C LEU A 263 10.01 -23.51 -19.18
N THR A 264 9.27 -22.39 -19.16
CA THR A 264 7.78 -22.42 -19.19
C THR A 264 7.24 -23.03 -20.49
N ALA A 265 8.02 -23.02 -21.58
CA ALA A 265 7.64 -23.68 -22.81
C ALA A 265 7.65 -25.23 -22.70
N LEU A 266 8.35 -25.77 -21.72
CA LEU A 266 8.53 -27.22 -21.52
C LEU A 266 7.69 -27.78 -20.36
N SER A 267 7.51 -27.02 -19.27
CA SER A 267 6.86 -27.49 -18.04
C SER A 267 6.18 -26.37 -17.28
N GLU A 268 5.23 -26.73 -16.41
CA GLU A 268 4.59 -25.81 -15.47
C GLU A 268 5.41 -25.58 -14.20
N SER A 269 6.43 -26.40 -13.95
CA SER A 269 7.22 -26.42 -12.74
C SER A 269 8.71 -26.40 -13.03
N VAL A 270 9.48 -25.79 -12.14
CA VAL A 270 10.95 -25.77 -12.18
C VAL A 270 11.51 -26.17 -10.83
N SER A 271 12.48 -27.07 -10.83
CA SER A 271 13.36 -27.34 -9.68
C SER A 271 14.53 -26.40 -9.71
N ILE A 272 14.77 -25.68 -8.62
CA ILE A 272 15.93 -24.83 -8.42
C ILE A 272 16.86 -25.50 -7.42
N GLU A 273 17.99 -25.98 -7.90
CA GLU A 273 19.01 -26.69 -7.12
C GLU A 273 20.24 -25.77 -6.97
N CYS A 274 20.58 -25.43 -5.73
CA CYS A 274 21.79 -24.66 -5.43
C CYS A 274 22.82 -25.54 -4.74
N THR A 275 23.99 -25.71 -5.36
CA THR A 275 25.10 -26.52 -4.89
C THR A 275 26.41 -25.73 -4.96
N LYS A 276 27.50 -26.30 -4.49
CA LYS A 276 28.85 -25.70 -4.62
C LYS A 276 29.30 -25.52 -6.07
N GLU A 277 28.70 -26.23 -7.01
CA GLU A 277 29.01 -26.15 -8.44
C GLU A 277 28.30 -25.02 -9.15
N GLY A 278 27.19 -24.50 -8.56
CA GLY A 278 26.39 -23.45 -9.14
C GLY A 278 24.89 -23.60 -8.79
N VAL A 279 24.06 -22.82 -9.46
CA VAL A 279 22.61 -22.93 -9.42
C VAL A 279 22.10 -23.56 -10.71
N LYS A 280 21.27 -24.60 -10.58
CA LYS A 280 20.64 -25.32 -11.68
C LYS A 280 19.12 -25.14 -11.64
N PHE A 281 18.57 -24.67 -12.74
CA PHE A 281 17.14 -24.59 -13.01
C PHE A 281 16.77 -25.75 -13.92
N ALA A 282 16.04 -26.74 -13.42
CA ALA A 282 15.66 -27.93 -14.18
C ALA A 282 14.14 -28.06 -14.23
N CYS A 283 13.64 -28.51 -15.36
CA CYS A 283 12.22 -28.83 -15.51
C CYS A 283 12.05 -30.16 -16.24
N ASN A 284 10.96 -30.85 -15.96
CA ASN A 284 10.51 -32.04 -16.65
C ASN A 284 9.02 -31.86 -17.00
N GLY A 285 8.68 -32.03 -18.25
CA GLY A 285 7.31 -31.89 -18.75
C GLY A 285 7.02 -32.90 -19.85
N ASP A 286 5.79 -32.89 -20.37
CA ASP A 286 5.30 -33.85 -21.35
C ASP A 286 6.09 -33.83 -22.67
N ILE A 287 6.63 -32.69 -23.04
CA ILE A 287 7.39 -32.51 -24.29
C ILE A 287 8.85 -32.98 -24.13
N GLY A 288 9.37 -32.93 -22.90
CA GLY A 288 10.75 -33.26 -22.60
C GLY A 288 11.27 -32.55 -21.36
N SER A 289 12.56 -32.71 -21.10
CA SER A 289 13.25 -32.09 -19.96
C SER A 289 14.21 -31.00 -20.43
N GLY A 290 14.37 -29.95 -19.61
CA GLY A 290 15.33 -28.87 -19.83
C GLY A 290 16.07 -28.53 -18.55
N ALA A 291 17.32 -28.11 -18.67
CA ALA A 291 18.09 -27.61 -17.54
C ALA A 291 19.01 -26.48 -17.96
N VAL A 292 19.09 -25.45 -17.13
CA VAL A 292 20.06 -24.35 -17.25
C VAL A 292 20.88 -24.29 -15.99
N THR A 293 22.20 -24.32 -16.10
CA THR A 293 23.10 -24.23 -14.96
C THR A 293 23.93 -22.96 -15.07
N LEU A 294 23.86 -22.15 -14.03
CA LEU A 294 24.70 -20.95 -13.89
C LEU A 294 25.76 -21.21 -12.82
N ARG A 295 26.99 -20.80 -13.12
CA ARG A 295 28.11 -20.85 -12.18
C ARG A 295 28.42 -19.44 -11.71
N SER A 296 28.97 -19.33 -10.52
CA SER A 296 29.50 -18.04 -10.06
C SER A 296 30.52 -17.50 -11.05
N HIS A 297 30.27 -16.29 -11.53
CA HIS A 297 31.13 -15.63 -12.52
C HIS A 297 31.14 -14.13 -12.21
N THR A 298 32.37 -13.60 -12.16
CA THR A 298 32.60 -12.17 -11.95
C THR A 298 33.39 -11.63 -13.12
N ASP A 299 32.80 -10.75 -13.91
CA ASP A 299 33.41 -10.04 -15.02
C ASP A 299 33.60 -8.58 -14.63
N VAL A 300 34.86 -8.12 -14.59
CA VAL A 300 35.19 -6.74 -14.23
C VAL A 300 34.82 -5.75 -15.35
N GLU A 301 34.83 -6.23 -16.61
CA GLU A 301 34.51 -5.38 -17.77
C GLU A 301 32.98 -5.27 -17.99
N LYS A 302 32.23 -6.27 -17.54
CA LYS A 302 30.77 -6.33 -17.72
C LYS A 302 30.07 -6.73 -16.42
N PRO A 303 30.02 -5.85 -15.42
CA PRO A 303 29.42 -6.15 -14.11
C PRO A 303 27.93 -6.55 -14.20
N ASP A 304 27.24 -6.10 -15.25
CA ASP A 304 25.84 -6.42 -15.51
C ASP A 304 25.59 -7.92 -15.80
N ARG A 305 26.66 -8.72 -16.01
CA ARG A 305 26.56 -10.17 -16.27
C ARG A 305 27.03 -11.02 -15.10
N ASN A 306 27.37 -10.41 -14.00
CA ASN A 306 27.87 -11.13 -12.83
C ASN A 306 26.81 -12.03 -12.23
N VAL A 307 27.23 -13.25 -11.87
CA VAL A 307 26.42 -14.19 -11.09
C VAL A 307 27.20 -14.50 -9.82
N GLU A 308 26.64 -14.10 -8.68
CA GLU A 308 27.21 -14.36 -7.36
C GLU A 308 26.32 -15.35 -6.63
N ILE A 309 26.93 -16.40 -6.08
CA ILE A 309 26.24 -17.45 -5.36
C ILE A 309 26.85 -17.59 -3.97
N ASN A 310 26.10 -17.24 -2.95
CA ASN A 310 26.46 -17.46 -1.55
C ASN A 310 25.67 -18.65 -1.04
N LEU A 311 26.34 -19.72 -0.67
CA LEU A 311 25.76 -20.99 -0.27
C LEU A 311 26.28 -21.39 1.11
N SER A 312 25.36 -21.53 2.09
CA SER A 312 25.63 -22.11 3.39
C SER A 312 25.38 -23.63 3.36
N GLU A 313 24.22 -24.02 2.83
CA GLU A 313 23.79 -25.42 2.72
C GLU A 313 23.17 -25.68 1.36
N PRO A 314 23.37 -26.87 0.76
CA PRO A 314 22.70 -27.26 -0.48
C PRO A 314 21.17 -27.23 -0.31
N VAL A 315 20.48 -26.68 -1.29
CA VAL A 315 19.04 -26.57 -1.29
C VAL A 315 18.49 -26.94 -2.67
N ALA A 316 17.39 -27.68 -2.68
CA ALA A 316 16.68 -28.07 -3.89
C ALA A 316 15.18 -27.96 -3.64
N LEU A 317 14.51 -27.07 -4.35
CA LEU A 317 13.07 -26.81 -4.18
C LEU A 317 12.39 -26.65 -5.54
N THR A 318 11.14 -27.04 -5.61
CA THR A 318 10.33 -26.96 -6.84
C THR A 318 9.31 -25.82 -6.74
N PHE A 319 9.19 -25.04 -7.81
CA PHE A 319 8.30 -23.89 -7.87
C PHE A 319 7.47 -23.87 -9.14
N SER A 320 6.35 -23.14 -9.10
CA SER A 320 5.50 -22.92 -10.26
C SER A 320 6.11 -21.85 -11.19
N LEU A 321 6.36 -22.23 -12.44
CA LEU A 321 6.88 -21.32 -13.48
C LEU A 321 5.90 -20.18 -13.81
N LYS A 322 4.59 -20.42 -13.70
CA LYS A 322 3.57 -19.40 -13.89
C LYS A 322 3.80 -18.18 -12.99
N TYR A 323 4.13 -18.41 -11.71
CA TYR A 323 4.43 -17.32 -10.77
C TYR A 323 5.76 -16.66 -11.07
N LEU A 324 6.82 -17.45 -11.33
CA LEU A 324 8.15 -16.90 -11.64
C LEU A 324 8.14 -16.01 -12.89
N VAL A 325 7.40 -16.41 -13.94
CA VAL A 325 7.23 -15.58 -15.13
C VAL A 325 6.51 -14.27 -14.82
N ASN A 326 5.52 -14.28 -13.92
CA ASN A 326 4.89 -13.05 -13.46
C ASN A 326 5.86 -12.17 -12.67
N PHE A 327 6.69 -12.73 -11.80
CA PHE A 327 7.73 -11.97 -11.06
C PHE A 327 8.75 -11.33 -12.00
N CYS A 328 9.07 -12.02 -13.10
CA CYS A 328 9.98 -11.49 -14.13
C CYS A 328 9.46 -10.24 -14.86
N LYS A 329 8.18 -9.87 -14.72
CA LYS A 329 7.66 -8.58 -15.22
C LYS A 329 8.34 -7.39 -14.53
N ALA A 330 8.88 -7.60 -13.33
CA ALA A 330 9.67 -6.63 -12.61
C ALA A 330 11.10 -6.44 -13.12
N SER A 331 11.55 -7.22 -14.11
CA SER A 331 12.93 -7.14 -14.66
C SER A 331 13.30 -5.76 -15.22
N GLY A 332 12.29 -4.97 -15.63
CA GLY A 332 12.51 -3.60 -16.08
C GLY A 332 12.74 -2.58 -14.96
N LEU A 333 12.65 -2.98 -13.69
CA LEU A 333 12.85 -2.12 -12.51
C LEU A 333 14.28 -2.13 -12.00
N SER A 334 15.00 -3.25 -12.20
CA SER A 334 16.37 -3.44 -11.72
C SER A 334 17.14 -4.33 -12.68
N ASP A 335 18.41 -4.01 -12.92
CA ASP A 335 19.31 -4.80 -13.78
C ASP A 335 19.66 -6.15 -13.17
N SER A 336 19.58 -6.27 -11.85
CA SER A 336 19.85 -7.50 -11.11
C SER A 336 18.64 -7.97 -10.30
N VAL A 337 18.55 -9.27 -10.08
CA VAL A 337 17.59 -9.93 -9.21
C VAL A 337 18.33 -10.76 -8.18
N ARG A 338 17.83 -10.73 -6.94
CA ARG A 338 18.30 -11.56 -5.84
C ARG A 338 17.30 -12.66 -5.55
N LEU A 339 17.75 -13.92 -5.62
CA LEU A 339 16.98 -15.10 -5.25
C LEU A 339 17.52 -15.65 -3.92
N CYS A 340 16.64 -15.85 -2.95
CA CYS A 340 17.03 -16.43 -1.68
C CYS A 340 16.21 -17.70 -1.42
N LEU A 341 16.89 -18.80 -1.19
CA LEU A 341 16.31 -20.13 -0.99
C LEU A 341 16.73 -20.71 0.36
N SER A 342 15.83 -21.35 1.03
CA SER A 342 16.10 -22.20 2.19
C SER A 342 14.99 -23.24 2.31
N ASN A 343 15.30 -24.39 2.93
CA ASN A 343 14.29 -25.41 3.21
C ASN A 343 13.22 -24.83 4.15
N GLU A 344 11.97 -25.24 3.95
CA GLU A 344 10.82 -24.89 4.79
C GLU A 344 10.39 -23.40 4.79
N VAL A 345 11.01 -22.57 3.95
CA VAL A 345 10.61 -21.16 3.80
C VAL A 345 10.31 -20.84 2.34
N PRO A 346 9.44 -19.84 2.07
CA PRO A 346 9.17 -19.39 0.71
C PRO A 346 10.42 -18.86 0.01
N LEU A 347 10.52 -19.09 -1.30
CA LEU A 347 11.50 -18.43 -2.16
C LEU A 347 11.29 -16.92 -2.12
N LEU A 348 12.32 -16.18 -1.82
CA LEU A 348 12.35 -14.73 -2.00
C LEU A 348 12.96 -14.37 -3.35
N VAL A 349 12.24 -13.59 -4.15
CA VAL A 349 12.71 -12.94 -5.37
C VAL A 349 12.66 -11.43 -5.15
N GLU A 350 13.82 -10.78 -5.08
CA GLU A 350 13.92 -9.36 -4.79
C GLU A 350 14.53 -8.59 -5.97
N TYR A 351 13.86 -7.50 -6.31
CA TYR A 351 14.38 -6.46 -7.20
C TYR A 351 14.67 -5.21 -6.36
N ALA A 352 15.94 -4.89 -6.22
CA ALA A 352 16.40 -3.70 -5.54
C ALA A 352 16.10 -2.47 -6.42
N LEU A 353 15.50 -1.45 -5.81
CA LEU A 353 15.22 -0.17 -6.43
C LEU A 353 16.17 0.89 -5.88
N SER A 354 16.15 2.10 -6.46
CA SER A 354 16.91 3.23 -5.94
C SER A 354 16.50 3.59 -4.51
N ASN A 355 17.40 4.26 -3.79
CA ASN A 355 17.14 4.80 -2.44
C ASN A 355 16.69 3.74 -1.42
N ASN A 356 17.31 2.56 -1.42
CA ASN A 356 16.98 1.44 -0.54
C ASN A 356 15.49 1.00 -0.61
N SER A 357 14.82 1.32 -1.70
CA SER A 357 13.49 0.81 -2.02
C SER A 357 13.60 -0.58 -2.63
N TYR A 358 12.53 -1.37 -2.58
CA TYR A 358 12.53 -2.73 -3.11
C TYR A 358 11.15 -3.17 -3.57
N LEU A 359 11.16 -4.17 -4.46
CA LEU A 359 10.00 -4.99 -4.78
C LEU A 359 10.38 -6.46 -4.55
N ARG A 360 9.68 -7.13 -3.65
CA ARG A 360 9.90 -8.50 -3.21
C ARG A 360 8.71 -9.36 -3.52
N PHE A 361 8.98 -10.57 -3.96
CA PHE A 361 7.99 -11.61 -4.15
C PHE A 361 8.39 -12.83 -3.32
N TYR A 362 7.44 -13.39 -2.61
CA TYR A 362 7.63 -14.62 -1.87
C TYR A 362 6.76 -15.69 -2.51
N LEU A 363 7.32 -16.87 -2.75
CA LEU A 363 6.64 -17.98 -3.41
C LEU A 363 6.77 -19.25 -2.60
N ALA A 364 5.65 -19.85 -2.23
CA ALA A 364 5.65 -21.14 -1.58
C ALA A 364 6.19 -22.22 -2.52
N PRO A 365 7.06 -23.14 -2.03
CA PRO A 365 7.50 -24.29 -2.82
C PRO A 365 6.31 -25.24 -3.07
N LYS A 366 6.35 -25.95 -4.17
CA LYS A 366 5.46 -27.09 -4.39
C LYS A 366 5.87 -28.21 -3.45
N ILE A 367 4.92 -28.70 -2.67
CA ILE A 367 5.11 -29.93 -1.88
C ILE A 367 5.18 -31.06 -2.90
N GLY A 368 6.30 -31.79 -2.96
CA GLY A 368 6.39 -33.01 -3.77
C GLY A 368 5.40 -34.02 -3.25
N ASP A 369 4.65 -34.67 -4.13
CA ASP A 369 4.03 -35.94 -3.78
C ASP A 369 5.19 -36.87 -3.43
N GLU A 370 5.33 -37.18 -2.14
CA GLU A 370 6.23 -38.27 -1.71
C GLU A 370 5.66 -39.56 -2.32
N GLU A 371 6.35 -40.06 -3.37
CA GLU A 371 6.10 -41.41 -3.89
C GLU A 371 6.59 -42.49 -2.91
#